data_05f696408dd4a5722f25e12a4beef017
#
_entry.id   05f696408dd4a5722f25e12a4beef017
#
_cell.length_a   1.000
_cell.length_b   1.000
_cell.length_c   1.000
_cell.angle_alpha   90.00
_cell.angle_beta   90.00
_cell.angle_gamma   90.00
#
_symmetry.space_group_name_H-M   'P 1'
#
loop_
_entity.id
_entity.type
_entity.pdbx_description
1 polymer ?
#
loop_
_entity_poly.entity_id
_entity_poly.type
_entity_poly.pdbx_seq_one_letter_code
_entity_poly.pdbx_strand_id
1 'polypeptide(L)'
;VLANPPFGKKSSMSFTNEEGEQETDDLTYNRQDFWATTSNKQFNFVQHIRTMLKTTGRAAVVVPDNVLFEGGAGETIRRKLLENTDLHTILRLPTGIFYANGVKANVIFFDNRAASPEPWTKEVWYYDYRTNIHHTLKKKTMRFEDLQDFITCYNPENRHARKETWDAESNLEGRW
;
A
#
# COMPACT_ATOMS: atom_id res chain seq x y z
N VAL A 1 -9.55 8.98 1.21
CA VAL A 1 -9.72 7.94 0.18
C VAL A 1 -9.52 6.57 0.80
N LEU A 2 -10.41 5.63 0.50
CA LEU A 2 -10.23 4.19 0.73
C LEU A 2 -10.17 3.52 -0.64
N ALA A 3 -9.11 2.77 -0.94
CA ALA A 3 -8.94 2.17 -2.24
C ALA A 3 -8.34 0.76 -2.16
N ASN A 4 -8.88 -0.12 -2.99
CA ASN A 4 -8.32 -1.43 -3.29
C ASN A 4 -8.11 -1.53 -4.80
N PRO A 5 -7.02 -0.96 -5.34
CA PRO A 5 -6.74 -0.98 -6.76
C PRO A 5 -6.55 -2.41 -7.29
N PRO A 6 -6.84 -2.66 -8.57
CA PRO A 6 -6.66 -3.99 -9.14
C PRO A 6 -5.18 -4.43 -9.08
N PHE A 7 -4.97 -5.68 -8.68
CA PHE A 7 -3.63 -6.28 -8.68
C PHE A 7 -3.19 -6.60 -10.11
N GLY A 8 -1.95 -6.32 -10.40
CA GLY A 8 -1.34 -6.55 -11.71
C GLY A 8 -0.27 -5.51 -12.00
N LYS A 9 0.89 -5.96 -12.49
CA LYS A 9 2.04 -5.07 -12.63
C LYS A 9 1.95 -4.15 -13.82
N LYS A 10 1.53 -4.63 -14.99
CA LYS A 10 1.59 -3.87 -16.24
C LYS A 10 0.23 -3.38 -16.69
N SER A 11 0.22 -2.16 -17.21
CA SER A 11 -0.84 -1.68 -18.08
C SER A 11 -0.38 -1.92 -19.51
N SER A 12 -1.19 -2.62 -20.30
CA SER A 12 -0.88 -2.90 -21.70
C SER A 12 -2.12 -2.68 -22.55
N MET A 13 -1.92 -2.34 -23.79
CA MET A 13 -2.95 -2.28 -24.82
C MET A 13 -2.57 -3.25 -25.93
N SER A 14 -3.50 -4.15 -26.28
CA SER A 14 -3.34 -5.02 -27.43
C SER A 14 -3.98 -4.37 -28.65
N PHE A 15 -3.30 -4.38 -29.76
CA PHE A 15 -3.79 -3.93 -31.05
C PHE A 15 -3.42 -4.95 -32.13
N THR A 16 -4.14 -4.94 -33.23
CA THR A 16 -3.84 -5.78 -34.38
C THR A 16 -3.00 -4.95 -35.35
N ASN A 17 -1.80 -5.43 -35.68
CA ASN A 17 -0.93 -4.77 -36.65
C ASN A 17 -1.46 -4.95 -38.09
N GLU A 18 -0.80 -4.31 -39.05
CA GLU A 18 -1.20 -4.37 -40.48
C GLU A 18 -1.10 -5.81 -41.05
N GLU A 19 -0.37 -6.70 -40.44
CA GLU A 19 -0.20 -8.11 -40.81
C GLU A 19 -1.27 -9.02 -40.17
N GLY A 20 -2.16 -8.45 -39.34
CA GLY A 20 -3.23 -9.17 -38.66
C GLY A 20 -2.81 -9.89 -37.39
N GLU A 21 -1.58 -9.65 -36.91
CA GLU A 21 -1.08 -10.20 -35.66
C GLU A 21 -1.44 -9.32 -34.48
N GLN A 22 -1.70 -9.93 -33.31
CA GLN A 22 -1.92 -9.21 -32.07
C GLN A 22 -0.58 -8.81 -31.44
N GLU A 23 -0.34 -7.53 -31.36
CA GLU A 23 0.77 -6.93 -30.62
C GLU A 23 0.29 -6.33 -29.31
N THR A 24 1.18 -6.28 -28.32
CA THR A 24 0.88 -5.73 -27.00
C THR A 24 1.94 -4.72 -26.61
N ASP A 25 1.54 -3.46 -26.45
CA ASP A 25 2.41 -2.40 -25.94
C ASP A 25 2.17 -2.13 -24.46
N ASP A 26 3.25 -1.95 -23.71
CA ASP A 26 3.19 -1.51 -22.32
C ASP A 26 2.77 -0.03 -22.26
N LEU A 27 1.62 0.24 -21.65
CA LEU A 27 1.16 1.61 -21.43
C LEU A 27 1.93 2.28 -20.30
N THR A 28 2.63 3.33 -20.63
CA THR A 28 3.38 4.16 -19.69
C THR A 28 2.67 5.50 -19.52
N TYR A 29 2.32 5.82 -18.28
CA TYR A 29 1.64 7.08 -17.96
C TYR A 29 2.65 8.17 -17.63
N ASN A 30 2.88 9.08 -18.58
CA ASN A 30 3.70 10.25 -18.39
C ASN A 30 2.81 11.45 -17.99
N ARG A 31 2.63 11.61 -16.67
CA ARG A 31 1.85 12.71 -16.10
C ARG A 31 2.77 13.65 -15.33
N GLN A 32 2.59 14.97 -15.50
CA GLN A 32 3.40 16.00 -14.84
C GLN A 32 3.23 16.02 -13.31
N ASP A 33 2.08 15.52 -12.80
CA ASP A 33 1.79 15.43 -11.38
C ASP A 33 2.24 14.10 -10.74
N PHE A 34 2.85 13.20 -11.54
CA PHE A 34 3.46 11.96 -11.06
C PHE A 34 4.94 12.16 -10.79
N TRP A 35 5.43 11.53 -9.73
CA TRP A 35 6.85 11.56 -9.34
C TRP A 35 7.76 10.74 -10.24
N ALA A 36 7.23 9.68 -10.84
CA ALA A 36 7.95 8.83 -11.77
C ALA A 36 7.03 8.25 -12.83
N THR A 37 7.58 8.08 -14.03
CA THR A 37 6.93 7.43 -15.16
C THR A 37 7.15 5.92 -15.05
N THR A 38 6.08 5.13 -15.11
CA THR A 38 6.15 3.67 -15.07
C THR A 38 4.92 3.03 -15.73
N SER A 39 5.11 1.84 -16.31
CA SER A 39 4.01 0.98 -16.77
C SER A 39 3.35 0.19 -15.63
N ASN A 40 3.98 0.16 -14.44
CA ASN A 40 3.43 -0.54 -13.29
C ASN A 40 2.20 0.20 -12.72
N LYS A 41 1.02 -0.34 -12.99
CA LYS A 41 -0.24 0.28 -12.59
C LYS A 41 -0.41 0.41 -11.07
N GLN A 42 0.20 -0.44 -10.27
CA GLN A 42 0.11 -0.38 -8.81
C GLN A 42 0.76 0.91 -8.29
N PHE A 43 1.95 1.25 -8.80
CA PHE A 43 2.60 2.53 -8.50
C PHE A 43 1.83 3.72 -9.09
N ASN A 44 1.25 3.56 -10.28
CA ASN A 44 0.44 4.62 -10.88
C ASN A 44 -0.82 4.91 -10.05
N PHE A 45 -1.46 3.89 -9.47
CA PHE A 45 -2.58 4.09 -8.55
C PHE A 45 -2.17 4.82 -7.27
N VAL A 46 -1.02 4.48 -6.67
CA VAL A 46 -0.52 5.18 -5.48
C VAL A 46 -0.28 6.66 -5.78
N GLN A 47 0.40 6.98 -6.88
CA GLN A 47 0.64 8.36 -7.31
C GLN A 47 -0.67 9.09 -7.59
N HIS A 48 -1.59 8.47 -8.32
CA HIS A 48 -2.88 9.05 -8.66
C HIS A 48 -3.74 9.35 -7.42
N ILE A 49 -3.82 8.41 -6.48
CA ILE A 49 -4.54 8.62 -5.22
C ILE A 49 -3.96 9.81 -4.47
N ARG A 50 -2.63 9.90 -4.38
CA ARG A 50 -1.97 11.05 -3.74
C ARG A 50 -2.32 12.37 -4.42
N THR A 51 -2.34 12.43 -5.75
CA THR A 51 -2.67 13.68 -6.47
C THR A 51 -4.11 14.13 -6.27
N MET A 52 -5.03 13.19 -6.03
CA MET A 52 -6.44 13.50 -5.76
C MET A 52 -6.72 13.98 -4.33
N LEU A 53 -5.79 13.77 -3.41
CA LEU A 53 -6.00 14.17 -2.01
C LEU A 53 -5.87 15.68 -1.85
N LYS A 54 -6.79 16.26 -1.07
CA LYS A 54 -6.60 17.62 -0.50
C LYS A 54 -5.36 17.63 0.38
N THR A 55 -4.81 18.82 0.66
CA THR A 55 -3.60 19.01 1.49
C THR A 55 -3.68 18.33 2.87
N THR A 56 -4.89 18.21 3.44
CA THR A 56 -5.13 17.52 4.72
C THR A 56 -5.88 16.20 4.53
N GLY A 57 -5.93 15.71 3.29
CA GLY A 57 -6.63 14.48 2.95
C GLY A 57 -5.88 13.24 3.44
N ARG A 58 -6.62 12.18 3.74
CA ARG A 58 -6.10 10.90 4.22
C ARG A 58 -6.42 9.78 3.25
N ALA A 59 -5.52 8.82 3.15
CA ALA A 59 -5.73 7.62 2.34
C ALA A 59 -5.38 6.34 3.11
N ALA A 60 -6.16 5.29 2.82
CA ALA A 60 -5.79 3.91 3.10
C ALA A 60 -5.89 3.13 1.80
N VAL A 61 -4.78 2.55 1.36
CA VAL A 61 -4.66 1.92 0.04
C VAL A 61 -4.11 0.52 0.17
N VAL A 62 -4.84 -0.45 -0.40
CA VAL A 62 -4.36 -1.83 -0.50
C VAL A 62 -3.31 -1.90 -1.61
N VAL A 63 -2.13 -2.39 -1.27
CA VAL A 63 -1.02 -2.58 -2.22
C VAL A 63 -0.40 -3.96 -2.03
N PRO A 64 0.03 -4.64 -3.10
CA PRO A 64 0.78 -5.89 -2.96
C PRO A 64 2.20 -5.64 -2.45
N ASP A 65 2.84 -6.69 -1.95
CA ASP A 65 4.17 -6.60 -1.32
C ASP A 65 5.23 -5.93 -2.21
N ASN A 66 5.22 -6.16 -3.52
CA ASN A 66 6.23 -5.59 -4.42
C ASN A 66 6.27 -4.05 -4.40
N VAL A 67 5.17 -3.39 -4.07
CA VAL A 67 5.14 -1.93 -3.92
C VAL A 67 6.07 -1.47 -2.79
N LEU A 68 6.32 -2.30 -1.79
CA LEU A 68 7.16 -1.95 -0.66
C LEU A 68 8.67 -2.10 -0.94
N PHE A 69 9.08 -2.89 -1.96
CA PHE A 69 10.50 -3.18 -2.17
C PHE A 69 11.00 -3.08 -3.62
N GLU A 70 10.13 -3.02 -4.63
CA GLU A 70 10.55 -2.96 -6.03
C GLU A 70 11.41 -1.71 -6.30
N GLY A 71 12.53 -1.88 -7.00
CA GLY A 71 13.48 -0.81 -7.29
C GLY A 71 13.03 0.15 -8.41
N GLY A 72 13.95 0.96 -8.90
CA GLY A 72 13.72 1.88 -10.01
C GLY A 72 12.64 2.93 -9.71
N ALA A 73 11.62 3.02 -10.57
CA ALA A 73 10.51 3.96 -10.37
C ALA A 73 9.81 3.74 -9.01
N GLY A 74 9.72 2.47 -8.54
CA GLY A 74 9.13 2.14 -7.25
C GLY A 74 9.89 2.76 -6.08
N GLU A 75 11.21 2.74 -6.11
CA GLU A 75 12.05 3.39 -5.10
C GLU A 75 11.82 4.91 -5.08
N THR A 76 11.81 5.54 -6.26
CA THR A 76 11.57 6.98 -6.39
C THR A 76 10.19 7.35 -5.82
N ILE A 77 9.15 6.59 -6.13
CA ILE A 77 7.79 6.83 -5.67
C ILE A 77 7.69 6.67 -4.14
N ARG A 78 8.28 5.61 -3.58
CA ARG A 78 8.29 5.42 -2.12
C ARG A 78 9.01 6.54 -1.40
N ARG A 79 10.19 6.94 -1.87
CA ARG A 79 10.93 8.07 -1.31
C ARG A 79 10.09 9.35 -1.34
N LYS A 80 9.49 9.66 -2.48
CA LYS A 80 8.64 10.84 -2.62
C LYS A 80 7.37 10.77 -1.78
N LEU A 81 6.80 9.59 -1.59
CA LEU A 81 5.66 9.39 -0.70
C LEU A 81 6.04 9.70 0.76
N LEU A 82 7.20 9.22 1.23
CA LEU A 82 7.71 9.50 2.58
C LEU A 82 8.06 10.98 2.78
N GLU A 83 8.61 11.64 1.76
CA GLU A 83 8.96 13.07 1.82
C GLU A 83 7.70 13.96 1.88
N ASN A 84 6.71 13.67 1.04
CA ASN A 84 5.58 14.59 0.78
C ASN A 84 4.30 14.24 1.51
N THR A 85 4.25 13.11 2.21
CA THR A 85 3.12 12.68 3.02
C THR A 85 3.59 12.16 4.36
N ASP A 86 2.69 12.12 5.35
CA ASP A 86 2.92 11.39 6.58
C ASP A 86 2.42 9.95 6.41
N LEU A 87 3.29 9.06 5.91
CA LEU A 87 3.02 7.64 5.83
C LEU A 87 3.30 7.01 7.19
N HIS A 88 2.27 6.84 7.98
CA HIS A 88 2.40 6.54 9.41
C HIS A 88 2.10 5.08 9.80
N THR A 89 1.49 4.29 8.92
CA THR A 89 1.08 2.92 9.28
C THR A 89 1.06 2.00 8.06
N ILE A 90 1.54 0.79 8.23
CA ILE A 90 1.42 -0.31 7.27
C ILE A 90 0.81 -1.51 8.00
N LEU A 91 -0.39 -1.93 7.57
CA LEU A 91 -1.03 -3.17 8.00
C LEU A 91 -0.68 -4.28 7.00
N ARG A 92 0.05 -5.29 7.44
CA ARG A 92 0.42 -6.45 6.63
C ARG A 92 -0.69 -7.50 6.70
N LEU A 93 -1.27 -7.82 5.55
CA LEU A 93 -2.41 -8.72 5.45
C LEU A 93 -1.99 -10.16 5.11
N PRO A 94 -2.62 -11.19 5.70
CA PRO A 94 -2.36 -12.59 5.38
C PRO A 94 -2.84 -12.94 3.97
N THR A 95 -2.32 -14.03 3.43
CA THR A 95 -2.85 -14.63 2.20
C THR A 95 -4.26 -15.20 2.43
N GLY A 96 -4.97 -15.46 1.33
CA GLY A 96 -6.28 -16.12 1.37
C GLY A 96 -7.48 -15.21 1.59
N ILE A 97 -7.28 -13.89 1.72
CA ILE A 97 -8.36 -12.90 1.84
C ILE A 97 -8.75 -12.28 0.49
N PHE A 98 -7.97 -12.48 -0.55
CA PHE A 98 -8.24 -12.02 -1.92
C PHE A 98 -8.45 -13.18 -2.87
N TYR A 99 -9.23 -12.97 -3.95
CA TYR A 99 -9.45 -13.99 -5.00
C TYR A 99 -8.17 -14.37 -5.73
N ALA A 100 -7.19 -13.46 -5.85
CA ALA A 100 -5.88 -13.76 -6.40
C ALA A 100 -5.10 -14.63 -5.40
N ASN A 101 -4.98 -15.92 -5.69
CA ASN A 101 -4.30 -16.89 -4.84
C ASN A 101 -2.84 -16.50 -4.60
N GLY A 102 -2.40 -16.57 -3.34
CA GLY A 102 -1.01 -16.34 -2.94
C GLY A 102 -0.59 -14.87 -2.90
N VAL A 103 -1.47 -13.93 -3.21
CA VAL A 103 -1.14 -12.49 -3.10
C VAL A 103 -0.95 -12.12 -1.63
N LYS A 104 0.24 -11.59 -1.34
CA LYS A 104 0.55 -10.90 -0.10
C LYS A 104 0.32 -9.42 -0.30
N ALA A 105 -0.56 -8.85 0.49
CA ALA A 105 -0.92 -7.45 0.38
C ALA A 105 -0.73 -6.71 1.71
N ASN A 106 -0.69 -5.40 1.60
CA ASN A 106 -0.60 -4.50 2.74
C ASN A 106 -1.62 -3.38 2.56
N VAL A 107 -2.02 -2.76 3.64
CA VAL A 107 -2.72 -1.47 3.59
C VAL A 107 -1.75 -0.41 4.05
N ILE A 108 -1.44 0.54 3.19
CA ILE A 108 -0.65 1.72 3.54
C ILE A 108 -1.59 2.87 3.94
N PHE A 109 -1.31 3.49 5.08
CA PHE A 109 -2.08 4.63 5.59
C PHE A 109 -1.20 5.87 5.57
N PHE A 110 -1.66 6.91 4.90
CA PHE A 110 -0.93 8.18 4.83
C PHE A 110 -1.83 9.40 4.80
N ASP A 111 -1.34 10.47 5.38
CA ASP A 111 -1.96 11.77 5.36
C ASP A 111 -1.21 12.67 4.37
N ASN A 112 -1.93 13.28 3.42
CA ASN A 112 -1.34 14.25 2.52
C ASN A 112 -1.00 15.54 3.29
N ARG A 113 0.11 16.17 2.93
CA ARG A 113 0.63 17.36 3.61
C ARG A 113 1.02 18.45 2.61
N ALA A 114 1.13 19.67 3.09
CA ALA A 114 1.69 20.77 2.32
C ALA A 114 3.16 20.50 2.00
N ALA A 115 3.70 21.16 0.96
CA ALA A 115 5.11 21.09 0.65
C ALA A 115 5.95 21.52 1.86
N SER A 116 7.03 20.79 2.13
CA SER A 116 7.95 21.06 3.24
C SER A 116 9.38 20.75 2.79
N PRO A 117 10.39 21.48 3.27
CA PRO A 117 11.80 21.15 3.04
C PRO A 117 12.21 19.86 3.77
N GLU A 118 11.52 19.53 4.85
CA GLU A 118 11.77 18.33 5.65
C GLU A 118 10.73 17.25 5.34
N PRO A 119 11.14 15.96 5.32
CA PRO A 119 10.21 14.85 5.16
C PRO A 119 9.14 14.82 6.25
N TRP A 120 7.89 14.62 5.87
CA TRP A 120 6.78 14.52 6.80
C TRP A 120 6.74 13.20 7.57
N THR A 121 7.06 12.10 6.88
CA THR A 121 7.15 10.79 7.53
C THR A 121 8.39 10.72 8.41
N LYS A 122 8.20 10.59 9.71
CA LYS A 122 9.28 10.43 10.69
C LYS A 122 9.42 8.98 11.13
N GLU A 123 8.30 8.29 11.28
CA GLU A 123 8.21 6.91 11.72
C GLU A 123 7.14 6.18 10.92
N VAL A 124 7.37 4.93 10.61
CA VAL A 124 6.39 4.05 9.98
C VAL A 124 6.13 2.87 10.91
N TRP A 125 4.91 2.74 11.36
CA TRP A 125 4.47 1.66 12.22
C TRP A 125 3.96 0.49 11.39
N TYR A 126 4.45 -0.71 11.71
CA TYR A 126 4.05 -1.94 11.05
C TYR A 126 3.19 -2.78 11.98
N TYR A 127 2.01 -3.16 11.52
CA TYR A 127 1.21 -4.19 12.17
C TYR A 127 1.25 -5.47 11.34
N ASP A 128 1.85 -6.53 11.88
CA ASP A 128 1.92 -7.81 11.17
C ASP A 128 0.74 -8.72 11.52
N TYR A 129 -0.27 -8.70 10.66
CA TYR A 129 -1.44 -9.58 10.77
C TYR A 129 -1.21 -10.93 10.07
N ARG A 130 0.00 -11.23 9.58
CA ARG A 130 0.31 -12.47 8.83
C ARG A 130 0.69 -13.63 9.74
N THR A 131 1.39 -13.37 10.84
CA THR A 131 1.99 -14.40 11.69
C THR A 131 0.92 -15.26 12.33
N ASN A 132 0.95 -16.57 12.04
CA ASN A 132 0.03 -17.57 12.57
C ASN A 132 -1.46 -17.33 12.23
N ILE A 133 -1.77 -16.45 11.28
CA ILE A 133 -3.13 -16.17 10.86
C ILE A 133 -3.35 -16.70 9.45
N HIS A 134 -4.38 -17.51 9.29
CA HIS A 134 -4.81 -18.07 8.01
C HIS A 134 -6.29 -17.80 7.80
N HIS A 135 -6.61 -17.11 6.73
CA HIS A 135 -7.97 -16.89 6.26
C HIS A 135 -8.23 -17.65 4.96
N THR A 136 -9.50 -17.85 4.66
CA THR A 136 -9.97 -18.38 3.39
C THR A 136 -11.22 -17.62 2.96
N LEU A 137 -11.46 -17.53 1.66
CA LEU A 137 -12.60 -16.79 1.12
C LEU A 137 -13.98 -17.37 1.50
N LYS A 138 -14.05 -18.65 1.86
CA LYS A 138 -15.33 -19.34 2.10
C LYS A 138 -15.50 -19.85 3.53
N LYS A 139 -14.49 -20.55 4.07
CA LYS A 139 -14.61 -21.25 5.35
C LYS A 139 -14.19 -20.44 6.55
N LYS A 140 -13.16 -19.59 6.41
CA LYS A 140 -12.61 -18.76 7.49
C LYS A 140 -12.33 -17.37 6.93
N THR A 141 -13.39 -16.63 6.62
CA THR A 141 -13.29 -15.27 6.10
C THR A 141 -12.78 -14.32 7.18
N MET A 142 -11.98 -13.35 6.79
CA MET A 142 -11.58 -12.25 7.67
C MET A 142 -12.82 -11.41 8.04
N ARG A 143 -12.97 -11.09 9.31
CA ARG A 143 -14.06 -10.28 9.84
C ARG A 143 -13.53 -9.03 10.52
N PHE A 144 -14.41 -8.09 10.83
CA PHE A 144 -14.05 -6.86 11.54
C PHE A 144 -13.48 -7.14 12.94
N GLU A 145 -14.01 -8.14 13.62
CA GLU A 145 -13.58 -8.55 14.96
C GLU A 145 -12.10 -9.00 14.96
N ASP A 146 -11.63 -9.58 13.86
CA ASP A 146 -10.24 -10.02 13.71
C ASP A 146 -9.24 -8.84 13.67
N LEU A 147 -9.73 -7.62 13.45
CA LEU A 147 -8.91 -6.40 13.39
C LEU A 147 -8.98 -5.55 14.68
N GLN A 148 -9.63 -6.02 15.76
CA GLN A 148 -9.79 -5.23 16.99
C GLN A 148 -8.44 -4.89 17.64
N ASP A 149 -7.50 -5.83 17.65
CA ASP A 149 -6.16 -5.59 18.17
C ASP A 149 -5.41 -4.54 17.32
N PHE A 150 -5.52 -4.63 15.99
CA PHE A 150 -4.97 -3.59 15.09
C PHE A 150 -5.57 -2.21 15.40
N ILE A 151 -6.88 -2.12 15.58
CA ILE A 151 -7.55 -0.84 15.87
C ILE A 151 -7.06 -0.27 17.20
N THR A 152 -6.89 -1.11 18.21
CA THR A 152 -6.34 -0.71 19.51
C THR A 152 -4.91 -0.19 19.37
N CYS A 153 -4.04 -0.92 18.68
CA CYS A 153 -2.66 -0.51 18.41
C CYS A 153 -2.59 0.75 17.54
N TYR A 154 -3.44 0.83 16.52
CA TYR A 154 -3.51 1.99 15.62
C TYR A 154 -3.83 3.29 16.35
N ASN A 155 -4.61 3.21 17.41
CA ASN A 155 -5.00 4.33 18.28
C ASN A 155 -5.45 5.58 17.47
N PRO A 156 -6.62 5.52 16.82
CA PRO A 156 -7.05 6.56 15.89
C PRO A 156 -7.24 7.93 16.54
N GLU A 157 -7.52 7.96 17.83
CA GLU A 157 -7.72 9.20 18.60
C GLU A 157 -6.40 9.88 18.94
N ASN A 158 -5.33 9.11 19.22
CA ASN A 158 -4.03 9.65 19.55
C ASN A 158 -2.89 8.77 19.02
N ARG A 159 -2.53 8.95 17.76
CA ARG A 159 -1.44 8.21 17.11
C ARG A 159 -0.06 8.43 17.74
N HIS A 160 0.14 9.53 18.45
CA HIS A 160 1.40 9.82 19.14
C HIS A 160 1.58 9.04 20.45
N ALA A 161 0.50 8.45 20.98
CA ALA A 161 0.54 7.62 22.18
C ALA A 161 0.65 6.10 21.87
N ARG A 162 1.01 5.74 20.65
CA ARG A 162 1.24 4.35 20.25
C ARG A 162 2.40 3.75 21.00
N LYS A 163 2.31 2.44 21.27
CA LYS A 163 3.36 1.67 21.94
C LYS A 163 3.58 0.38 21.18
N GLU A 164 4.83 -0.02 21.06
CA GLU A 164 5.17 -1.33 20.52
C GLU A 164 4.58 -2.44 21.37
N THR A 165 4.10 -3.49 20.72
CA THR A 165 3.63 -4.71 21.39
C THR A 165 4.56 -5.89 21.11
N TRP A 166 5.33 -5.84 20.02
CA TRP A 166 6.35 -6.84 19.73
C TRP A 166 7.65 -6.51 20.47
N ASP A 167 8.22 -7.51 21.10
CA ASP A 167 9.52 -7.40 21.75
C ASP A 167 10.24 -8.74 21.66
N ALA A 168 11.52 -8.71 21.25
CA ALA A 168 12.31 -9.91 21.00
C ALA A 168 12.58 -10.74 22.27
N GLU A 169 12.53 -10.14 23.44
CA GLU A 169 12.85 -10.80 24.71
C GLU A 169 11.58 -11.15 25.51
N SER A 170 10.55 -10.31 25.46
CA SER A 170 9.39 -10.42 26.34
C SER A 170 8.06 -10.73 25.64
N ASN A 171 7.90 -10.41 24.35
CA ASN A 171 6.64 -10.60 23.61
C ASN A 171 6.83 -10.84 22.13
N LEU A 172 7.21 -12.06 21.76
CA LEU A 172 7.35 -12.48 20.35
C LEU A 172 6.01 -12.56 19.59
N GLU A 173 4.89 -12.59 20.29
CA GLU A 173 3.55 -12.67 19.69
C GLU A 173 2.90 -11.30 19.46
N GLY A 174 3.51 -10.25 19.96
CA GLY A 174 3.10 -8.87 19.65
C GLY A 174 3.19 -8.60 18.16
N ARG A 175 2.25 -7.81 17.63
CA ARG A 175 2.11 -7.57 16.18
C ARG A 175 2.48 -6.17 15.76
N TRP A 176 2.67 -5.26 16.70
CA TRP A 176 2.84 -3.83 16.47
C TRP A 176 4.23 -3.33 16.87
#